data_3d1d6f050dcaa82c307c263bf3f24461
#
_entry.id   3d1d6f050dcaa82c307c263bf3f24461
#
_cell.length_a   1.000
_cell.length_b   1.000
_cell.length_c   1.000
_cell.angle_alpha   90.00
_cell.angle_beta   90.00
_cell.angle_gamma   90.00
#
_symmetry.space_group_name_H-M   'P 1'
#
loop_
_entity.id
_entity.type
_entity.pdbx_description
1 polymer ?
#
loop_
_entity_poly.entity_id
_entity_poly.type
_entity_poly.pdbx_seq_one_letter_code
_entity_poly.pdbx_strand_id
1 'polypeptide(L)'
;MKTIPTYVVMGFLGSGKTSAITAGIESHKISNVLLFQFEQGLTSPALSDDRIKTFSVDDDPDSIVTQCCEVLHNHTYRELWIEWNGIGSIETFERICLQSPLGDMLDIQHIYYVTNPSWIETQLPYLGAIPLSQIRYSDTILLGNSTNEKDKQYTELAPDSTWIGCQTIQQWTLAKPIQKAKSRWKPYALLILALLFGYIFYAQPTWITMTTAIMLQMVPFLLLGTGISVIVEQYASPYRIEKYLHRSPILAYGLAII
;
A
#
# COMPACT_ATOMS: atom_id res chain seq x y z
N MET A 1 11.67 4.18 -21.79
CA MET A 1 10.54 3.27 -22.13
C MET A 1 9.25 3.88 -21.65
N LYS A 2 8.12 3.66 -22.33
CA LYS A 2 6.83 4.13 -21.84
C LYS A 2 6.33 3.13 -20.79
N THR A 3 6.15 3.57 -19.55
CA THR A 3 5.60 2.73 -18.48
C THR A 3 4.11 2.44 -18.70
N ILE A 4 3.64 1.31 -18.20
CA ILE A 4 2.24 0.88 -18.32
C ILE A 4 1.53 1.16 -16.99
N PRO A 5 0.41 1.92 -16.98
CA PRO A 5 -0.41 2.08 -15.80
C PRO A 5 -0.85 0.71 -15.26
N THR A 6 -0.53 0.44 -14.00
CA THR A 6 -0.69 -0.88 -13.39
C THR A 6 -1.53 -0.77 -12.12
N TYR A 7 -2.52 -1.66 -11.98
CA TYR A 7 -3.38 -1.81 -10.81
C TYR A 7 -3.16 -3.19 -10.20
N VAL A 8 -2.99 -3.25 -8.90
CA VAL A 8 -2.74 -4.49 -8.17
C VAL A 8 -3.92 -4.80 -7.27
N VAL A 9 -4.37 -6.06 -7.29
CA VAL A 9 -5.44 -6.54 -6.43
C VAL A 9 -4.92 -7.70 -5.60
N MET A 10 -4.88 -7.50 -4.30
CA MET A 10 -4.47 -8.46 -3.29
C MET A 10 -5.70 -8.95 -2.52
N GLY A 11 -5.56 -10.01 -1.76
CA GLY A 11 -6.61 -10.57 -0.93
C GLY A 11 -6.58 -12.09 -0.93
N PHE A 12 -7.22 -12.70 0.04
CA PHE A 12 -7.20 -14.14 0.20
C PHE A 12 -8.00 -14.86 -0.90
N LEU A 13 -7.78 -16.16 -1.04
CA LEU A 13 -8.53 -16.99 -2.00
C LEU A 13 -10.04 -16.91 -1.72
N GLY A 14 -10.83 -16.70 -2.76
CA GLY A 14 -12.29 -16.54 -2.65
C GLY A 14 -12.77 -15.19 -2.09
N SER A 15 -11.89 -14.23 -1.84
CA SER A 15 -12.27 -12.87 -1.36
C SER A 15 -13.00 -12.01 -2.40
N GLY A 16 -12.99 -12.41 -3.67
CA GLY A 16 -13.61 -11.67 -4.77
C GLY A 16 -12.63 -10.81 -5.57
N LYS A 17 -11.32 -11.09 -5.54
CA LYS A 17 -10.28 -10.38 -6.33
C LYS A 17 -10.64 -10.28 -7.81
N THR A 18 -10.93 -11.43 -8.43
CA THR A 18 -11.30 -11.51 -9.86
C THR A 18 -12.55 -10.66 -10.17
N SER A 19 -13.53 -10.65 -9.26
CA SER A 19 -14.73 -9.79 -9.41
C SER A 19 -14.39 -8.32 -9.30
N ALA A 20 -13.48 -7.94 -8.41
CA ALA A 20 -13.01 -6.56 -8.26
C ALA A 20 -12.23 -6.11 -9.50
N ILE A 21 -11.38 -6.97 -10.06
CA ILE A 21 -10.65 -6.70 -11.31
C ILE A 21 -11.62 -6.46 -12.45
N THR A 22 -12.61 -7.35 -12.62
CA THR A 22 -13.63 -7.21 -13.66
C THR A 22 -14.37 -5.88 -13.53
N ALA A 23 -14.84 -5.53 -12.34
CA ALA A 23 -15.52 -4.26 -12.08
C ALA A 23 -14.60 -3.05 -12.32
N GLY A 24 -13.32 -3.15 -11.95
CA GLY A 24 -12.31 -2.12 -12.22
C GLY A 24 -12.11 -1.88 -13.70
N ILE A 25 -11.89 -2.93 -14.48
CA ILE A 25 -11.71 -2.88 -15.95
C ILE A 25 -12.93 -2.26 -16.62
N GLU A 26 -14.13 -2.72 -16.25
CA GLU A 26 -15.38 -2.18 -16.78
C GLU A 26 -15.55 -0.68 -16.47
N SER A 27 -15.18 -0.25 -15.25
CA SER A 27 -15.27 1.15 -14.85
C SER A 27 -14.32 2.07 -15.62
N HIS A 28 -13.13 1.58 -15.96
CA HIS A 28 -12.12 2.34 -16.71
C HIS A 28 -12.45 2.42 -18.21
N LYS A 29 -13.33 1.56 -18.72
CA LYS A 29 -13.75 1.53 -20.15
C LYS A 29 -12.58 1.42 -21.13
N ILE A 30 -11.49 0.78 -20.74
CA ILE A 30 -10.29 0.59 -21.56
C ILE A 30 -10.36 -0.75 -22.27
N SER A 31 -10.14 -0.75 -23.59
CA SER A 31 -10.31 -1.94 -24.43
C SER A 31 -9.06 -2.83 -24.52
N ASN A 32 -7.86 -2.31 -24.22
CA ASN A 32 -6.61 -3.06 -24.37
C ASN A 32 -5.93 -3.25 -23.01
N VAL A 33 -6.50 -4.18 -22.21
CA VAL A 33 -6.07 -4.50 -20.85
C VAL A 33 -5.42 -5.87 -20.85
N LEU A 34 -4.32 -6.01 -20.10
CA LEU A 34 -3.65 -7.27 -19.79
C LEU A 34 -3.87 -7.60 -18.31
N LEU A 35 -4.03 -8.87 -18.00
CA LEU A 35 -4.12 -9.38 -16.63
C LEU A 35 -2.98 -10.37 -16.37
N PHE A 36 -2.20 -10.11 -15.33
CA PHE A 36 -1.27 -11.07 -14.73
C PHE A 36 -1.93 -11.70 -13.50
N GLN A 37 -2.08 -13.01 -13.50
CA GLN A 37 -2.61 -13.78 -12.36
C GLN A 37 -1.51 -14.57 -11.70
N PHE A 38 -1.26 -14.31 -10.43
CA PHE A 38 -0.32 -15.07 -9.59
C PHE A 38 -1.03 -16.10 -8.70
N GLU A 39 -2.31 -16.33 -8.95
CA GLU A 39 -3.11 -17.33 -8.27
C GLU A 39 -4.20 -17.82 -9.23
N GLN A 40 -4.38 -19.15 -9.34
CA GLN A 40 -5.52 -19.69 -10.06
C GLN A 40 -6.78 -19.53 -9.21
N GLY A 41 -7.62 -18.55 -9.57
CA GLY A 41 -8.90 -18.32 -8.93
C GLY A 41 -9.95 -19.37 -9.31
N LEU A 42 -11.03 -19.45 -8.53
CA LEU A 42 -12.19 -20.30 -8.81
C LEU A 42 -13.06 -19.78 -9.97
N THR A 43 -12.89 -18.53 -10.35
CA THR A 43 -13.67 -17.85 -11.38
C THR A 43 -12.73 -17.22 -12.41
N SER A 44 -13.09 -17.35 -13.70
CA SER A 44 -12.37 -16.67 -14.77
C SER A 44 -12.84 -15.22 -14.89
N PRO A 45 -11.93 -14.26 -15.09
CA PRO A 45 -12.29 -12.88 -15.34
C PRO A 45 -12.99 -12.75 -16.71
N ALA A 46 -13.75 -11.67 -16.89
CA ALA A 46 -14.44 -11.37 -18.15
C ALA A 46 -13.49 -10.84 -19.26
N LEU A 47 -12.33 -11.46 -19.40
CA LEU A 47 -11.34 -11.16 -20.44
C LEU A 47 -11.15 -12.38 -21.34
N SER A 48 -10.72 -12.16 -22.58
CA SER A 48 -10.31 -13.24 -23.48
C SER A 48 -8.99 -13.86 -22.99
N ASP A 49 -8.84 -15.17 -23.18
CA ASP A 49 -7.69 -15.97 -22.69
C ASP A 49 -6.31 -15.45 -23.15
N ASP A 50 -6.23 -14.82 -24.31
CA ASP A 50 -5.02 -14.22 -24.85
C ASP A 50 -4.52 -13.02 -24.02
N ARG A 51 -5.42 -12.41 -23.25
CA ARG A 51 -5.14 -11.25 -22.36
C ARG A 51 -4.90 -11.64 -20.92
N ILE A 52 -4.92 -12.91 -20.60
CA ILE A 52 -4.65 -13.43 -19.25
C ILE A 52 -3.34 -14.22 -19.31
N LYS A 53 -2.41 -13.89 -18.41
CA LYS A 53 -1.18 -14.65 -18.22
C LYS A 53 -1.09 -15.08 -16.75
N THR A 54 -0.98 -16.38 -16.55
CA THR A 54 -0.94 -16.99 -15.21
C THR A 54 0.49 -17.39 -14.87
N PHE A 55 0.91 -17.06 -13.66
CA PHE A 55 2.23 -17.38 -13.10
C PHE A 55 2.04 -18.09 -11.77
N SER A 56 2.97 -18.96 -11.39
CA SER A 56 3.02 -19.53 -10.04
C SER A 56 4.00 -18.75 -9.18
N VAL A 57 3.59 -18.35 -7.98
CA VAL A 57 4.48 -17.69 -6.99
C VAL A 57 5.58 -18.64 -6.49
N ASP A 58 5.38 -19.96 -6.67
CA ASP A 58 6.36 -20.99 -6.32
C ASP A 58 7.49 -21.14 -7.35
N ASP A 59 7.32 -20.55 -8.56
CA ASP A 59 8.35 -20.53 -9.58
C ASP A 59 9.47 -19.55 -9.18
N ASP A 60 10.64 -19.74 -9.81
CA ASP A 60 11.78 -18.82 -9.61
C ASP A 60 11.40 -17.37 -10.00
N PRO A 61 11.53 -16.40 -9.08
CA PRO A 61 11.17 -15.00 -9.34
C PRO A 61 11.81 -14.41 -10.60
N ASP A 62 13.07 -14.75 -10.90
CA ASP A 62 13.79 -14.22 -12.05
C ASP A 62 13.23 -14.79 -13.38
N SER A 63 12.75 -16.03 -13.34
CA SER A 63 12.02 -16.65 -14.47
C SER A 63 10.68 -15.96 -14.70
N ILE A 64 9.93 -15.66 -13.64
CA ILE A 64 8.66 -14.93 -13.70
C ILE A 64 8.88 -13.55 -14.32
N VAL A 65 9.86 -12.80 -13.81
CA VAL A 65 10.22 -11.45 -14.32
C VAL A 65 10.53 -11.51 -15.82
N THR A 66 11.32 -12.50 -16.26
CA THR A 66 11.68 -12.68 -17.68
C THR A 66 10.42 -12.88 -18.54
N GLN A 67 9.53 -13.79 -18.14
CA GLN A 67 8.30 -14.08 -18.86
C GLN A 67 7.35 -12.85 -18.90
N CYS A 68 7.22 -12.13 -17.79
CA CYS A 68 6.43 -10.88 -17.73
C CYS A 68 6.98 -9.84 -18.71
N CYS A 69 8.29 -9.63 -18.73
CA CYS A 69 8.94 -8.70 -19.64
C CYS A 69 8.73 -9.08 -21.11
N GLU A 70 8.85 -10.37 -21.46
CA GLU A 70 8.60 -10.85 -22.82
C GLU A 70 7.17 -10.54 -23.28
N VAL A 71 6.18 -10.78 -22.43
CA VAL A 71 4.78 -10.48 -22.73
C VAL A 71 4.58 -8.97 -22.96
N LEU A 72 5.18 -8.14 -22.12
CA LEU A 72 5.05 -6.67 -22.22
C LEU A 72 5.80 -6.08 -23.41
N HIS A 73 6.93 -6.65 -23.82
CA HIS A 73 7.67 -6.20 -25.00
C HIS A 73 6.96 -6.51 -26.32
N ASN A 74 6.25 -7.63 -26.38
CA ASN A 74 5.62 -8.11 -27.60
C ASN A 74 4.27 -7.43 -27.92
N HIS A 75 3.70 -6.69 -26.98
CA HIS A 75 2.36 -6.12 -27.10
C HIS A 75 2.27 -4.71 -26.54
N THR A 76 1.40 -3.88 -27.13
CA THR A 76 1.15 -2.51 -26.68
C THR A 76 -0.14 -2.47 -25.85
N TYR A 77 -0.06 -2.81 -24.59
CA TYR A 77 -1.18 -2.68 -23.66
C TYR A 77 -1.31 -1.24 -23.16
N ARG A 78 -2.55 -0.83 -22.84
CA ARG A 78 -2.83 0.48 -22.24
C ARG A 78 -2.90 0.45 -20.74
N GLU A 79 -3.21 -0.72 -20.18
CA GLU A 79 -3.38 -0.93 -18.74
C GLU A 79 -3.04 -2.37 -18.40
N LEU A 80 -2.41 -2.57 -17.25
CA LEU A 80 -2.11 -3.86 -16.65
C LEU A 80 -2.83 -4.00 -15.31
N TRP A 81 -3.48 -5.13 -15.13
CA TRP A 81 -3.98 -5.55 -13.82
C TRP A 81 -3.16 -6.73 -13.32
N ILE A 82 -2.86 -6.76 -12.02
CA ILE A 82 -2.14 -7.85 -11.35
C ILE A 82 -3.04 -8.42 -10.26
N GLU A 83 -3.42 -9.67 -10.38
CA GLU A 83 -4.06 -10.45 -9.32
C GLU A 83 -2.97 -11.15 -8.51
N TRP A 84 -2.67 -10.61 -7.32
CA TRP A 84 -1.63 -11.15 -6.47
C TRP A 84 -2.14 -12.31 -5.61
N ASN A 85 -1.24 -13.28 -5.33
CA ASN A 85 -1.57 -14.44 -4.48
C ASN A 85 -1.85 -14.01 -3.03
N GLY A 86 -2.95 -14.53 -2.46
CA GLY A 86 -3.40 -14.20 -1.11
C GLY A 86 -2.49 -14.68 0.02
N ILE A 87 -1.60 -15.65 -0.25
CA ILE A 87 -0.57 -16.13 0.67
C ILE A 87 0.84 -15.71 0.24
N GLY A 88 0.98 -14.98 -0.87
CA GLY A 88 2.25 -14.45 -1.35
C GLY A 88 2.75 -13.30 -0.47
N SER A 89 4.03 -13.33 -0.10
CA SER A 89 4.60 -12.26 0.73
C SER A 89 4.74 -10.94 -0.04
N ILE A 90 4.79 -9.83 0.69
CA ILE A 90 5.03 -8.51 0.09
C ILE A 90 6.45 -8.43 -0.47
N GLU A 91 7.42 -9.04 0.19
CA GLU A 91 8.82 -9.09 -0.26
C GLU A 91 8.93 -9.78 -1.63
N THR A 92 8.17 -10.87 -1.84
CA THR A 92 8.12 -11.56 -3.15
C THR A 92 7.44 -10.68 -4.20
N PHE A 93 6.37 -9.96 -3.83
CA PHE A 93 5.72 -9.00 -4.71
C PHE A 93 6.68 -7.88 -5.14
N GLU A 94 7.38 -7.29 -4.18
CA GLU A 94 8.36 -6.23 -4.45
C GLU A 94 9.50 -6.73 -5.34
N ARG A 95 10.02 -7.91 -5.05
CA ARG A 95 11.09 -8.52 -5.86
C ARG A 95 10.66 -8.73 -7.31
N ILE A 96 9.45 -9.20 -7.55
CA ILE A 96 8.96 -9.48 -8.90
C ILE A 96 8.52 -8.20 -9.61
N CYS A 97 7.70 -7.36 -8.95
CA CYS A 97 6.98 -6.29 -9.63
C CYS A 97 7.64 -4.91 -9.50
N LEU A 98 8.56 -4.70 -8.53
CA LEU A 98 9.16 -3.38 -8.32
C LEU A 98 10.63 -3.31 -8.70
N GLN A 99 11.33 -4.44 -8.78
CA GLN A 99 12.74 -4.44 -9.17
C GLN A 99 12.90 -4.47 -10.70
N SER A 100 14.02 -3.91 -11.18
CA SER A 100 14.42 -3.97 -12.58
C SER A 100 14.61 -5.44 -13.03
N PRO A 101 14.24 -5.81 -14.28
CA PRO A 101 13.78 -4.94 -15.36
C PRO A 101 12.26 -4.69 -15.38
N LEU A 102 11.43 -5.50 -14.71
CA LEU A 102 9.97 -5.40 -14.79
C LEU A 102 9.46 -4.11 -14.14
N GLY A 103 10.00 -3.74 -12.97
CA GLY A 103 9.61 -2.51 -12.27
C GLY A 103 9.78 -1.24 -13.11
N ASP A 104 10.78 -1.21 -14.01
CA ASP A 104 10.99 -0.08 -14.92
C ASP A 104 9.91 0.04 -16.01
N MET A 105 9.15 -1.02 -16.24
CA MET A 105 8.07 -1.08 -17.23
C MET A 105 6.71 -0.77 -16.62
N LEU A 106 6.55 -0.88 -15.30
CA LEU A 106 5.29 -0.72 -14.58
C LEU A 106 5.18 0.68 -13.97
N ASP A 107 3.99 1.28 -14.05
CA ASP A 107 3.61 2.50 -13.31
C ASP A 107 2.44 2.15 -12.40
N ILE A 108 2.75 1.64 -11.19
CA ILE A 108 1.71 1.21 -10.24
C ILE A 108 0.91 2.42 -9.78
N GLN A 109 -0.33 2.47 -10.21
CA GLN A 109 -1.28 3.54 -9.92
C GLN A 109 -1.96 3.33 -8.57
N HIS A 110 -2.35 2.08 -8.28
CA HIS A 110 -3.11 1.77 -7.07
C HIS A 110 -3.01 0.30 -6.68
N ILE A 111 -3.01 0.03 -5.37
CA ILE A 111 -3.04 -1.31 -4.79
C ILE A 111 -4.32 -1.46 -3.97
N TYR A 112 -5.14 -2.42 -4.34
CA TYR A 112 -6.38 -2.79 -3.67
C TYR A 112 -6.19 -4.06 -2.84
N TYR A 113 -6.82 -4.12 -1.68
CA TYR A 113 -7.00 -5.38 -0.94
C TYR A 113 -8.48 -5.70 -0.84
N VAL A 114 -8.87 -6.92 -1.24
CA VAL A 114 -10.26 -7.36 -1.26
C VAL A 114 -10.50 -8.33 -0.10
N THR A 115 -11.49 -8.04 0.73
CA THR A 115 -11.85 -8.86 1.89
C THR A 115 -13.33 -8.69 2.26
N ASN A 116 -13.75 -9.33 3.33
CA ASN A 116 -15.08 -9.16 3.94
C ASN A 116 -14.99 -9.25 5.48
N PRO A 117 -15.99 -8.74 6.23
CA PRO A 117 -16.00 -8.76 7.68
C PRO A 117 -15.81 -10.15 8.27
N SER A 118 -16.54 -11.15 7.76
CA SER A 118 -16.46 -12.53 8.26
C SER A 118 -15.05 -13.09 8.15
N TRP A 119 -14.35 -12.82 7.04
CA TRP A 119 -12.98 -13.27 6.85
C TRP A 119 -12.02 -12.60 7.84
N ILE A 120 -12.15 -11.29 8.05
CA ILE A 120 -11.32 -10.54 9.00
C ILE A 120 -11.49 -11.11 10.41
N GLU A 121 -12.72 -11.39 10.83
CA GLU A 121 -13.01 -11.87 12.18
C GLU A 121 -12.61 -13.33 12.40
N THR A 122 -12.81 -14.20 11.40
CA THR A 122 -12.67 -15.65 11.58
C THR A 122 -11.36 -16.21 11.05
N GLN A 123 -10.74 -15.62 10.04
CA GLN A 123 -9.56 -16.18 9.36
C GLN A 123 -8.28 -15.40 9.64
N LEU A 124 -8.34 -14.07 9.60
CA LEU A 124 -7.16 -13.22 9.74
C LEU A 124 -6.35 -13.52 11.02
N PRO A 125 -6.96 -13.77 12.20
CA PRO A 125 -6.21 -14.10 13.42
C PRO A 125 -5.36 -15.37 13.32
N TYR A 126 -5.72 -16.29 12.44
CA TYR A 126 -5.04 -17.61 12.29
C TYR A 126 -4.03 -17.63 11.14
N LEU A 127 -4.13 -16.73 10.18
CA LEU A 127 -3.29 -16.73 8.97
C LEU A 127 -1.98 -15.96 9.10
N GLY A 128 -1.76 -15.31 10.25
CA GLY A 128 -0.49 -14.70 10.60
C GLY A 128 -0.19 -13.37 9.88
N ALA A 129 1.09 -13.09 9.71
CA ALA A 129 1.58 -11.77 9.30
C ALA A 129 1.33 -11.44 7.82
N ILE A 130 1.29 -12.43 6.91
CA ILE A 130 1.23 -12.20 5.46
C ILE A 130 -0.03 -11.43 5.05
N PRO A 131 -1.26 -11.87 5.36
CA PRO A 131 -2.45 -11.10 4.98
C PRO A 131 -2.49 -9.72 5.63
N LEU A 132 -2.03 -9.60 6.88
CA LEU A 132 -1.97 -8.31 7.56
C LEU A 132 -0.99 -7.35 6.90
N SER A 133 0.17 -7.85 6.44
CA SER A 133 1.13 -7.05 5.68
C SER A 133 0.55 -6.59 4.34
N GLN A 134 -0.17 -7.46 3.63
CA GLN A 134 -0.87 -7.10 2.39
C GLN A 134 -1.94 -6.03 2.63
N ILE A 135 -2.74 -6.14 3.72
CA ILE A 135 -3.75 -5.15 4.11
C ILE A 135 -3.08 -3.77 4.33
N ARG A 136 -1.99 -3.73 5.10
CA ARG A 136 -1.28 -2.49 5.42
C ARG A 136 -0.54 -1.89 4.22
N TYR A 137 -0.13 -2.74 3.29
CA TYR A 137 0.56 -2.32 2.07
C TYR A 137 -0.38 -1.71 1.02
N SER A 138 -1.67 -1.99 1.12
CA SER A 138 -2.66 -1.57 0.14
C SER A 138 -3.15 -0.14 0.35
N ASP A 139 -3.38 0.58 -0.75
CA ASP A 139 -3.91 1.95 -0.74
C ASP A 139 -5.40 1.97 -0.39
N THR A 140 -6.14 0.98 -0.87
CA THR A 140 -7.60 0.86 -0.65
C THR A 140 -7.99 -0.56 -0.27
N ILE A 141 -8.79 -0.67 0.78
CA ILE A 141 -9.40 -1.93 1.22
C ILE A 141 -10.85 -1.96 0.75
N LEU A 142 -11.16 -2.95 -0.08
CA LEU A 142 -12.52 -3.21 -0.57
C LEU A 142 -13.18 -4.24 0.37
N LEU A 143 -14.16 -3.79 1.13
CA LEU A 143 -14.85 -4.60 2.13
C LEU A 143 -16.21 -5.05 1.56
N GLY A 144 -16.27 -6.24 1.01
CA GLY A 144 -17.49 -6.85 0.49
C GLY A 144 -18.43 -7.29 1.60
N ASN A 145 -19.73 -7.42 1.30
CA ASN A 145 -20.78 -7.79 2.25
C ASN A 145 -20.85 -6.86 3.48
N SER A 146 -20.55 -5.59 3.26
CA SER A 146 -20.44 -4.57 4.30
C SER A 146 -21.62 -3.61 4.22
N THR A 147 -22.09 -3.16 5.40
CA THR A 147 -23.21 -2.20 5.53
C THR A 147 -22.76 -0.82 6.07
N ASN A 148 -21.48 -0.52 6.05
CA ASN A 148 -20.86 0.78 6.41
C ASN A 148 -20.86 1.21 7.88
N GLU A 149 -21.79 0.78 8.73
CA GLU A 149 -21.85 1.27 10.12
C GLU A 149 -20.97 0.48 11.09
N LYS A 150 -20.85 -0.83 10.90
CA LYS A 150 -20.03 -1.72 11.75
C LYS A 150 -18.55 -1.77 11.35
N ASP A 151 -18.23 -1.32 10.16
CA ASP A 151 -16.94 -1.60 9.52
C ASP A 151 -15.84 -0.61 9.94
N LYS A 152 -16.19 0.46 10.65
CA LYS A 152 -15.20 1.43 11.17
C LYS A 152 -14.17 0.82 12.11
N GLN A 153 -14.53 -0.27 12.78
CA GLN A 153 -13.62 -0.99 13.68
C GLN A 153 -12.42 -1.60 12.94
N TYR A 154 -12.58 -1.96 11.65
CA TYR A 154 -11.49 -2.57 10.88
C TYR A 154 -10.47 -1.55 10.38
N THR A 155 -10.80 -0.24 10.40
CA THR A 155 -9.87 0.81 9.94
C THR A 155 -8.58 0.88 10.77
N GLU A 156 -8.58 0.32 11.98
CA GLU A 156 -7.38 0.23 12.83
C GLU A 156 -6.33 -0.74 12.26
N LEU A 157 -6.74 -1.73 11.45
CA LEU A 157 -5.82 -2.69 10.84
C LEU A 157 -4.89 -2.02 9.82
N ALA A 158 -5.40 -1.00 9.10
CA ALA A 158 -4.66 -0.19 8.15
C ALA A 158 -5.19 1.24 8.20
N PRO A 159 -4.71 2.06 9.15
CA PRO A 159 -5.21 3.42 9.36
C PRO A 159 -4.90 4.37 8.20
N ASP A 160 -3.88 4.07 7.41
CA ASP A 160 -3.48 4.90 6.26
C ASP A 160 -4.19 4.53 4.96
N SER A 161 -4.83 3.36 4.90
CA SER A 161 -5.57 2.92 3.73
C SER A 161 -6.97 3.51 3.68
N THR A 162 -7.51 3.69 2.47
CA THR A 162 -8.91 4.07 2.28
C THR A 162 -9.79 2.82 2.36
N TRP A 163 -10.81 2.83 3.22
CA TRP A 163 -11.75 1.72 3.34
C TRP A 163 -13.03 2.02 2.58
N ILE A 164 -13.45 1.10 1.73
CA ILE A 164 -14.67 1.20 0.92
C ILE A 164 -15.52 -0.03 1.19
N GLY A 165 -16.67 0.17 1.86
CA GLY A 165 -17.68 -0.87 2.04
C GLY A 165 -18.62 -0.98 0.84
N CYS A 166 -18.97 -2.20 0.45
CA CYS A 166 -19.92 -2.47 -0.62
C CYS A 166 -20.73 -3.74 -0.33
N GLN A 167 -21.98 -3.78 -0.78
CA GLN A 167 -22.81 -5.00 -0.64
C GLN A 167 -22.25 -6.14 -1.47
N THR A 168 -21.81 -5.83 -2.69
CA THR A 168 -21.12 -6.77 -3.57
C THR A 168 -19.86 -6.14 -4.13
N ILE A 169 -18.81 -6.91 -4.28
CA ILE A 169 -17.52 -6.41 -4.80
C ILE A 169 -17.65 -5.84 -6.20
N GLN A 170 -18.57 -6.35 -7.04
CA GLN A 170 -18.81 -5.82 -8.38
C GLN A 170 -19.32 -4.36 -8.39
N GLN A 171 -19.82 -3.85 -7.27
CA GLN A 171 -20.35 -2.49 -7.13
C GLN A 171 -19.40 -1.55 -6.39
N TRP A 172 -18.17 -1.97 -6.11
CA TRP A 172 -17.24 -1.20 -5.26
C TRP A 172 -16.92 0.20 -5.83
N THR A 173 -16.93 0.38 -7.14
CA THR A 173 -16.72 1.68 -7.79
C THR A 173 -17.77 2.74 -7.42
N LEU A 174 -18.94 2.30 -7.00
CA LEU A 174 -20.05 3.14 -6.58
C LEU A 174 -20.09 3.35 -5.07
N ALA A 175 -19.30 2.57 -4.32
CA ALA A 175 -19.30 2.65 -2.86
C ALA A 175 -18.59 3.93 -2.37
N LYS A 176 -19.11 4.51 -1.30
CA LYS A 176 -18.47 5.65 -0.64
C LYS A 176 -17.35 5.15 0.28
N PRO A 177 -16.21 5.86 0.34
CA PRO A 177 -15.14 5.51 1.28
C PRO A 177 -15.65 5.58 2.72
N ILE A 178 -15.26 4.59 3.52
CA ILE A 178 -15.50 4.59 4.97
C ILE A 178 -14.66 5.72 5.55
N GLN A 179 -15.31 6.75 6.10
CA GLN A 179 -14.60 7.89 6.65
C GLN A 179 -13.73 7.48 7.84
N LYS A 180 -12.42 7.68 7.71
CA LYS A 180 -11.49 7.58 8.85
C LYS A 180 -11.89 8.59 9.91
N ALA A 181 -11.95 8.15 11.15
CA ALA A 181 -12.06 9.07 12.29
C ALA A 181 -10.79 9.93 12.33
N LYS A 182 -10.89 11.16 11.81
CA LYS A 182 -9.76 12.10 11.76
C LYS A 182 -9.38 12.43 13.20
N SER A 183 -8.28 11.87 13.69
CA SER A 183 -7.75 12.20 15.03
C SER A 183 -7.44 13.68 15.08
N ARG A 184 -8.32 14.44 15.75
CA ARG A 184 -8.19 15.90 15.91
C ARG A 184 -7.06 16.32 16.84
N TRP A 185 -6.43 15.38 17.55
CA TRP A 185 -5.45 15.65 18.60
C TRP A 185 -4.02 15.81 18.10
N LYS A 186 -3.67 15.23 16.93
CA LYS A 186 -2.29 15.26 16.41
C LYS A 186 -1.69 16.67 16.24
N PRO A 187 -2.40 17.69 15.69
CA PRO A 187 -1.81 19.03 15.56
C PRO A 187 -1.67 19.77 16.90
N TYR A 188 -2.55 19.50 17.85
CA TYR A 188 -2.51 20.16 19.17
C TYR A 188 -1.40 19.58 20.08
N ALA A 189 -1.09 18.29 19.96
CA ALA A 189 -0.01 17.65 20.71
C ALA A 189 1.35 18.29 20.37
N LEU A 190 1.61 18.57 19.09
CA LEU A 190 2.82 19.27 18.65
C LEU A 190 2.88 20.71 19.16
N LEU A 191 1.76 21.41 19.19
CA LEU A 191 1.68 22.80 19.68
C LEU A 191 1.90 22.86 21.20
N ILE A 192 1.31 21.95 21.97
CA ILE A 192 1.50 21.82 23.42
C ILE A 192 2.96 21.49 23.74
N LEU A 193 3.57 20.59 22.96
CA LEU A 193 4.98 20.23 23.11
C LEU A 193 5.90 21.43 22.85
N ALA A 194 5.62 22.22 21.81
CA ALA A 194 6.37 23.44 21.48
C ALA A 194 6.23 24.53 22.55
N LEU A 195 5.03 24.72 23.15
CA LEU A 195 4.78 25.67 24.23
C LEU A 195 5.45 25.23 25.54
N LEU A 196 5.42 23.93 25.87
CA LEU A 196 6.14 23.34 27.01
C LEU A 196 7.65 23.54 26.86
N PHE A 197 8.16 23.35 25.67
CA PHE A 197 9.57 23.55 25.35
C PHE A 197 9.98 25.02 25.51
N GLY A 198 9.17 25.94 24.97
CA GLY A 198 9.39 27.39 25.13
C GLY A 198 9.35 27.85 26.60
N TYR A 199 8.45 27.28 27.41
CA TYR A 199 8.34 27.58 28.85
C TYR A 199 9.56 27.08 29.64
N ILE A 200 10.03 25.86 29.36
CA ILE A 200 11.24 25.30 30.00
C ILE A 200 12.48 26.14 29.65
N PHE A 201 12.58 26.67 28.44
CA PHE A 201 13.67 27.52 28.00
C PHE A 201 13.69 28.89 28.72
N TYR A 202 12.50 29.42 29.04
CA TYR A 202 12.37 30.75 29.67
C TYR A 202 12.62 30.75 31.20
N ALA A 203 12.49 29.62 31.91
CA ALA A 203 12.36 29.58 33.36
C ALA A 203 13.64 29.19 34.14
N GLN A 204 14.85 29.11 33.54
CA GLN A 204 16.01 28.49 34.21
C GLN A 204 17.15 29.43 34.70
N PRO A 205 17.73 29.24 35.91
CA PRO A 205 18.89 30.00 36.43
C PRO A 205 20.28 29.42 36.00
N THR A 206 21.29 30.28 36.04
CA THR A 206 22.51 30.29 35.20
C THR A 206 23.56 29.19 35.33
N TRP A 207 23.59 28.32 36.33
CA TRP A 207 24.61 27.24 36.41
C TRP A 207 24.08 25.84 36.00
N ILE A 208 22.77 25.63 36.10
CA ILE A 208 22.10 24.49 35.52
C ILE A 208 22.08 24.61 34.00
N THR A 209 22.25 25.82 33.48
CA THR A 209 22.13 26.15 32.05
C THR A 209 23.21 25.57 31.17
N MET A 210 24.43 25.29 31.65
CA MET A 210 25.47 24.72 30.78
C MET A 210 25.23 23.23 30.49
N THR A 211 24.86 22.44 31.51
CA THR A 211 24.63 20.99 31.32
C THR A 211 23.27 20.75 30.65
N THR A 212 22.27 21.52 31.00
CA THR A 212 20.97 21.47 30.34
C THR A 212 21.01 22.07 28.94
N ALA A 213 21.84 23.09 28.66
CA ALA A 213 21.97 23.63 27.31
C ALA A 213 22.54 22.59 26.32
N ILE A 214 23.52 21.79 26.73
CA ILE A 214 24.07 20.72 25.89
C ILE A 214 23.05 19.60 25.72
N MET A 215 22.38 19.18 26.79
CA MET A 215 21.28 18.19 26.66
C MET A 215 20.12 18.73 25.82
N LEU A 216 19.72 20.01 26.02
CA LEU A 216 18.65 20.63 25.26
C LEU A 216 19.03 20.87 23.78
N GLN A 217 20.30 21.10 23.48
CA GLN A 217 20.76 21.13 22.07
C GLN A 217 20.65 19.77 21.39
N MET A 218 20.80 18.67 22.14
CA MET A 218 20.63 17.32 21.57
C MET A 218 19.16 16.88 21.44
N VAL A 219 18.27 17.38 22.33
CA VAL A 219 16.83 17.01 22.32
C VAL A 219 16.11 17.36 21.02
N PRO A 220 16.28 18.56 20.41
CA PRO A 220 15.65 18.84 19.11
C PRO A 220 16.15 17.92 18.00
N PHE A 221 17.43 17.54 18.00
CA PHE A 221 17.96 16.59 17.01
C PHE A 221 17.44 15.18 17.25
N LEU A 222 17.30 14.75 18.49
CA LEU A 222 16.68 13.47 18.85
C LEU A 222 15.18 13.45 18.52
N LEU A 223 14.45 14.53 18.81
CA LEU A 223 13.03 14.65 18.47
C LEU A 223 12.81 14.78 16.95
N LEU A 224 13.71 15.49 16.24
CA LEU A 224 13.68 15.54 14.79
C LEU A 224 13.99 14.17 14.18
N GLY A 225 15.04 13.49 14.66
CA GLY A 225 15.42 12.16 14.20
C GLY A 225 14.34 11.11 14.48
N THR A 226 13.82 11.05 15.71
CA THR A 226 12.72 10.15 16.06
C THR A 226 11.40 10.56 15.39
N GLY A 227 11.11 11.85 15.25
CA GLY A 227 9.93 12.35 14.53
C GLY A 227 9.97 12.03 13.06
N ILE A 228 11.12 12.19 12.40
CA ILE A 228 11.32 11.79 11.01
C ILE A 228 11.21 10.27 10.87
N SER A 229 11.83 9.50 11.77
CA SER A 229 11.76 8.04 11.77
C SER A 229 10.31 7.55 11.92
N VAL A 230 9.53 8.11 12.84
CA VAL A 230 8.10 7.78 13.04
C VAL A 230 7.25 8.21 11.83
N ILE A 231 7.56 9.36 11.22
CA ILE A 231 6.87 9.82 10.01
C ILE A 231 7.20 8.89 8.84
N VAL A 232 8.47 8.53 8.68
CA VAL A 232 8.90 7.58 7.64
C VAL A 232 8.25 6.21 7.88
N GLU A 233 8.25 5.69 9.08
CA GLU A 233 7.64 4.40 9.42
C GLU A 233 6.11 4.41 9.27
N GLN A 234 5.45 5.51 9.56
CA GLN A 234 3.99 5.63 9.57
C GLN A 234 3.40 6.06 8.21
N TYR A 235 4.16 6.81 7.39
CA TYR A 235 3.67 7.39 6.13
C TYR A 235 4.37 6.85 4.88
N ALA A 236 5.50 6.21 5.04
CA ALA A 236 6.25 5.64 3.95
C ALA A 236 6.15 4.12 3.99
N SER A 237 5.15 3.54 3.32
CA SER A 237 5.33 2.14 2.91
C SER A 237 6.60 2.08 2.04
N PRO A 238 7.41 1.02 2.12
CA PRO A 238 8.60 0.85 1.28
C PRO A 238 8.32 1.18 -0.18
N TYR A 239 7.15 0.78 -0.69
CA TYR A 239 6.63 1.09 -2.01
C TYR A 239 6.48 2.60 -2.29
N ARG A 240 5.97 3.39 -1.36
CA ARG A 240 5.81 4.83 -1.59
C ARG A 240 7.15 5.55 -1.59
N ILE A 241 8.08 5.14 -0.74
CA ILE A 241 9.44 5.70 -0.71
C ILE A 241 10.14 5.41 -2.04
N GLU A 242 10.07 4.17 -2.52
CA GLU A 242 10.71 3.75 -3.77
C GLU A 242 10.11 4.48 -4.98
N LYS A 243 8.79 4.64 -5.04
CA LYS A 243 8.10 5.42 -6.08
C LYS A 243 8.56 6.89 -6.12
N TYR A 244 8.83 7.51 -4.96
CA TYR A 244 9.31 8.89 -4.89
C TYR A 244 10.81 8.99 -5.16
N LEU A 245 11.62 8.03 -4.72
CA LEU A 245 13.06 7.98 -4.95
C LEU A 245 13.40 7.83 -6.44
N HIS A 246 12.67 6.99 -7.16
CA HIS A 246 12.83 6.87 -8.62
C HIS A 246 12.48 8.15 -9.40
N ARG A 247 11.60 9.00 -8.87
CA ARG A 247 11.22 10.27 -9.52
C ARG A 247 12.19 11.43 -9.26
N SER A 248 13.02 11.37 -8.23
CA SER A 248 13.92 12.48 -7.88
C SER A 248 15.25 11.96 -7.28
N PRO A 249 16.32 11.88 -8.10
CA PRO A 249 17.64 11.44 -7.64
C PRO A 249 18.19 12.27 -6.47
N ILE A 250 17.82 13.54 -6.39
CA ILE A 250 18.27 14.47 -5.33
C ILE A 250 17.69 14.08 -3.96
N LEU A 251 16.42 13.64 -3.92
CA LEU A 251 15.79 13.13 -2.70
C LEU A 251 16.38 11.78 -2.24
N ALA A 252 16.79 10.94 -3.21
CA ALA A 252 17.45 9.67 -2.91
C ALA A 252 18.78 9.88 -2.18
N TYR A 253 19.58 10.85 -2.63
CA TYR A 253 20.83 11.20 -1.95
C TYR A 253 20.61 11.84 -0.58
N GLY A 254 19.57 12.65 -0.40
CA GLY A 254 19.22 13.27 0.88
C GLY A 254 18.80 12.26 1.96
N LEU A 255 18.06 11.22 1.58
CA LEU A 255 17.62 10.15 2.50
C LEU A 255 18.72 9.13 2.83
N ALA A 256 19.71 8.94 1.95
CA ALA A 256 20.84 8.04 2.20
C ALA A 256 21.87 8.62 3.18
N ILE A 257 21.76 9.90 3.56
CA ILE A 257 22.68 10.61 4.49
C ILE A 257 22.09 10.65 5.93
N ILE A 258 20.82 10.33 6.11
CA ILE A 258 20.12 10.25 7.41
C ILE A 258 20.07 8.79 7.88
#